data_dfd647fefd330ab65335fa9803619df4
#
_entry.id   dfd647fefd330ab65335fa9803619df4
#
_cell.length_a   1.000
_cell.length_b   1.000
_cell.length_c   1.000
_cell.angle_alpha   90.00
_cell.angle_beta   90.00
_cell.angle_gamma   90.00
#
_symmetry.space_group_name_H-M   'P 1'
#
loop_
_entity.id
_entity.type
_entity.pdbx_description
1 polymer ?
#
loop_
_entity_poly.entity_id
_entity_poly.type
_entity_poly.pdbx_seq_one_letter_code
_entity_poly.pdbx_strand_id
1 'polypeptide(L)'
;LAKSPARRCTAKVRRVLSRSVLILCWSLLGAAPAHADDSRLGWPLRPPPAVVRQFDAASPNWNPGHRGVDLAGRPGQPVYAAGSATVVFAGLLAGRPVVSLAHPGGLRTSYEPVVAQVRVGNAAFMRGVAL
;
A
#
# COMPACT_ATOMS: atom_id res chain seq x y z
N LEU A 1 -78.01 22.75 29.68
CA LEU A 1 -77.68 22.92 28.26
C LEU A 1 -76.26 23.48 28.14
N ALA A 2 -75.25 22.68 27.88
CA ALA A 2 -74.03 23.18 27.21
C ALA A 2 -73.26 21.93 26.71
N LYS A 3 -73.15 21.83 25.43
CA LYS A 3 -72.49 20.78 24.65
C LYS A 3 -71.00 21.11 24.52
N SER A 4 -70.12 20.25 25.02
CA SER A 4 -68.70 20.40 24.87
C SER A 4 -68.24 19.65 23.57
N PRO A 5 -67.38 20.27 22.74
CA PRO A 5 -66.86 19.57 21.56
C PRO A 5 -65.59 18.82 21.92
N ALA A 6 -65.56 17.52 21.59
CA ALA A 6 -64.40 16.68 21.62
C ALA A 6 -63.32 17.14 20.59
N ARG A 7 -62.11 17.43 21.06
CA ARG A 7 -60.97 17.71 20.20
C ARG A 7 -60.31 16.40 19.76
N ARG A 8 -60.35 16.12 18.47
CA ARG A 8 -59.55 15.08 17.82
C ARG A 8 -58.10 15.55 17.70
N CYS A 9 -57.21 14.89 18.34
CA CYS A 9 -55.77 15.10 18.21
C CYS A 9 -55.08 13.74 18.01
N THR A 10 -55.20 13.16 16.82
CA THR A 10 -54.46 11.95 16.48
C THR A 10 -54.26 11.87 14.96
N ALA A 11 -53.29 12.59 14.42
CA ALA A 11 -52.83 12.31 13.04
C ALA A 11 -51.49 13.01 12.65
N LYS A 12 -50.55 13.18 13.56
CA LYS A 12 -49.25 13.77 13.14
C LYS A 12 -47.99 13.05 13.57
N VAL A 13 -48.09 11.97 14.33
CA VAL A 13 -46.90 11.25 14.84
C VAL A 13 -46.42 10.11 13.91
N ARG A 14 -47.22 9.63 12.98
CA ARG A 14 -46.90 8.46 12.18
C ARG A 14 -46.00 8.69 10.95
N ARG A 15 -45.73 9.93 10.55
CA ARG A 15 -44.95 10.22 9.34
C ARG A 15 -43.47 10.59 9.57
N VAL A 16 -43.05 10.80 10.79
CA VAL A 16 -41.66 11.19 11.10
C VAL A 16 -40.76 9.97 11.34
N LEU A 17 -41.31 8.86 11.82
CA LEU A 17 -40.54 7.66 12.11
C LEU A 17 -40.11 6.85 10.87
N SER A 18 -40.78 7.05 9.74
CA SER A 18 -40.48 6.27 8.50
C SER A 18 -39.29 6.81 7.70
N ARG A 19 -38.91 8.06 7.89
CA ARG A 19 -37.78 8.65 7.15
C ARG A 19 -36.45 8.49 7.85
N SER A 20 -36.44 8.37 9.17
CA SER A 20 -35.19 8.22 9.95
C SER A 20 -34.64 6.79 9.91
N VAL A 21 -35.45 5.78 9.69
CA VAL A 21 -35.02 4.38 9.60
C VAL A 21 -34.34 4.09 8.25
N LEU A 22 -34.73 4.76 7.19
CA LEU A 22 -34.13 4.56 5.85
C LEU A 22 -32.74 5.20 5.71
N ILE A 23 -32.42 6.23 6.52
CA ILE A 23 -31.09 6.88 6.47
C ILE A 23 -30.07 6.05 7.27
N LEU A 24 -30.50 5.32 8.30
CA LEU A 24 -29.59 4.51 9.12
C LEU A 24 -29.15 3.21 8.42
N CYS A 25 -29.92 2.68 7.47
CA CYS A 25 -29.56 1.49 6.72
C CYS A 25 -28.52 1.73 5.61
N TRP A 26 -28.35 2.95 5.14
CA TRP A 26 -27.40 3.24 4.06
C TRP A 26 -25.97 3.49 4.54
N SER A 27 -25.77 3.76 5.82
CA SER A 27 -24.44 3.95 6.41
C SER A 27 -23.70 2.65 6.75
N LEU A 28 -24.33 1.49 6.61
CA LEU A 28 -23.73 0.18 6.88
C LEU A 28 -23.21 -0.56 5.65
N LEU A 29 -23.38 -0.02 4.44
CA LEU A 29 -22.92 -0.69 3.19
C LEU A 29 -21.62 -0.13 2.60
N GLY A 30 -20.84 0.65 3.32
CA GLY A 30 -19.69 1.36 2.79
C GLY A 30 -18.31 0.92 3.29
N ALA A 31 -18.20 -0.16 4.04
CA ALA A 31 -16.89 -0.74 4.33
C ALA A 31 -16.52 -1.72 3.20
N ALA A 32 -15.95 -1.20 2.11
CA ALA A 32 -15.20 -2.05 1.19
C ALA A 32 -14.14 -2.79 2.01
N PRO A 33 -14.03 -4.13 1.90
CA PRO A 33 -12.94 -4.84 2.54
C PRO A 33 -11.64 -4.22 2.04
N ALA A 34 -10.84 -3.67 2.96
CA ALA A 34 -9.46 -3.38 2.65
C ALA A 34 -8.87 -4.73 2.21
N HIS A 35 -8.61 -4.87 0.92
CA HIS A 35 -7.90 -6.02 0.42
C HIS A 35 -6.57 -6.03 1.16
N ALA A 36 -6.37 -7.04 2.00
CA ALA A 36 -5.06 -7.37 2.51
C ALA A 36 -4.19 -7.53 1.26
N ASP A 37 -3.32 -6.56 1.02
CA ASP A 37 -2.38 -6.60 -0.08
C ASP A 37 -1.58 -7.90 0.09
N ASP A 38 -1.59 -8.70 -0.96
CA ASP A 38 -0.84 -9.96 -1.00
C ASP A 38 0.60 -9.63 -0.58
N SER A 39 0.97 -9.99 0.64
CA SER A 39 2.25 -9.67 1.28
C SER A 39 3.46 -10.31 0.57
N ARG A 40 3.22 -10.95 -0.57
CA ARG A 40 4.27 -11.53 -1.42
C ARG A 40 4.90 -10.46 -2.29
N LEU A 41 6.18 -10.23 -2.08
CA LEU A 41 6.98 -9.40 -2.97
C LEU A 41 7.14 -10.08 -4.33
N GLY A 42 7.05 -9.28 -5.38
CA GLY A 42 7.31 -9.72 -6.75
C GLY A 42 8.74 -9.45 -7.19
N TRP A 43 9.12 -9.98 -8.34
CA TRP A 43 10.39 -9.67 -8.95
C TRP A 43 10.47 -8.21 -9.40
N PRO A 44 11.59 -7.51 -9.14
CA PRO A 44 11.75 -6.11 -9.53
C PRO A 44 12.08 -5.93 -11.00
N LEU A 45 12.44 -6.98 -11.71
CA LEU A 45 12.72 -6.96 -13.14
C LEU A 45 11.72 -7.79 -13.92
N ARG A 46 11.51 -7.44 -15.18
CA ARG A 46 10.61 -8.16 -16.09
C ARG A 46 11.30 -8.47 -17.41
N PRO A 47 11.22 -9.74 -17.90
CA PRO A 47 10.67 -10.92 -17.22
C PRO A 47 11.42 -11.25 -15.92
N PRO A 48 10.93 -12.19 -15.08
CA PRO A 48 11.62 -12.61 -13.88
C PRO A 48 13.09 -12.92 -14.17
N PRO A 49 14.05 -12.30 -13.47
CA PRO A 49 15.47 -12.41 -13.79
C PRO A 49 16.07 -13.69 -13.23
N ALA A 50 17.19 -14.14 -13.81
CA ALA A 50 18.04 -15.11 -13.15
C ALA A 50 18.78 -14.46 -11.97
N VAL A 51 18.93 -15.21 -10.89
CA VAL A 51 19.80 -14.84 -9.77
C VAL A 51 21.24 -15.17 -10.16
N VAL A 52 22.10 -14.15 -10.22
CA VAL A 52 23.52 -14.32 -10.59
C VAL A 52 24.43 -14.41 -9.37
N ARG A 53 24.00 -13.83 -8.23
CA ARG A 53 24.66 -13.99 -6.94
C ARG A 53 23.62 -14.08 -5.84
N GLN A 54 23.73 -15.11 -5.03
CA GLN A 54 22.81 -15.36 -3.94
C GLN A 54 23.16 -14.57 -2.67
N PHE A 55 22.22 -14.51 -1.75
CA PHE A 55 22.45 -14.02 -0.40
C PHE A 55 23.46 -14.93 0.30
N ASP A 56 24.48 -14.30 0.86
CA ASP A 56 25.52 -14.95 1.68
C ASP A 56 25.87 -14.00 2.84
N ALA A 57 25.29 -14.22 3.99
CA ALA A 57 25.60 -13.47 5.19
C ALA A 57 26.31 -14.37 6.20
N ALA A 58 27.64 -14.26 6.24
CA ALA A 58 28.42 -14.91 7.27
C ALA A 58 28.01 -14.45 8.67
N SER A 59 28.02 -15.34 9.62
CA SER A 59 27.85 -15.03 11.06
C SER A 59 29.24 -14.88 11.71
N PRO A 60 29.45 -13.82 12.52
CA PRO A 60 28.54 -12.73 12.86
C PRO A 60 28.35 -11.75 11.70
N ASN A 61 27.27 -10.96 11.74
CA ASN A 61 26.78 -10.17 10.62
C ASN A 61 27.71 -9.03 10.15
N TRP A 62 28.76 -8.70 10.88
CA TRP A 62 29.79 -7.73 10.50
C TRP A 62 30.91 -8.34 9.64
N ASN A 63 30.94 -9.64 9.49
CA ASN A 63 31.89 -10.29 8.58
C ASN A 63 31.57 -9.93 7.11
N PRO A 64 32.59 -9.96 6.23
CA PRO A 64 32.34 -9.83 4.80
C PRO A 64 31.30 -10.82 4.32
N GLY A 65 30.37 -10.37 3.49
CA GLY A 65 29.30 -11.22 2.97
C GLY A 65 28.43 -10.45 1.98
N HIS A 66 27.51 -11.13 1.30
CA HIS A 66 26.56 -10.55 0.37
C HIS A 66 25.17 -10.53 0.99
N ARG A 67 24.73 -9.33 1.47
CA ARG A 67 23.45 -9.15 2.17
C ARG A 67 22.30 -8.79 1.25
N GLY A 68 22.38 -9.23 0.02
CA GLY A 68 21.40 -9.02 -1.03
C GLY A 68 21.37 -10.18 -2.00
N VAL A 69 20.70 -9.96 -3.10
CA VAL A 69 20.63 -10.89 -4.23
C VAL A 69 20.95 -10.09 -5.48
N ASP A 70 21.95 -10.50 -6.25
CA ASP A 70 22.22 -9.88 -7.54
C ASP A 70 21.40 -10.57 -8.63
N LEU A 71 20.71 -9.73 -9.41
CA LEU A 71 19.81 -10.17 -10.46
C LEU A 71 20.37 -9.83 -11.83
N ALA A 72 20.26 -10.74 -12.77
CA ALA A 72 20.61 -10.47 -14.15
C ALA A 72 19.74 -9.35 -14.72
N GLY A 73 20.36 -8.25 -15.13
CA GLY A 73 19.71 -7.08 -15.69
C GLY A 73 20.53 -6.48 -16.83
N ARG A 74 19.94 -5.49 -17.51
CA ARG A 74 20.60 -4.75 -18.60
C ARG A 74 20.66 -3.26 -18.22
N PRO A 75 21.71 -2.53 -18.61
CA PRO A 75 21.74 -1.09 -18.46
C PRO A 75 20.50 -0.44 -19.07
N GLY A 76 19.87 0.49 -18.32
CA GLY A 76 18.63 1.17 -18.72
C GLY A 76 17.35 0.33 -18.62
N GLN A 77 17.43 -0.90 -18.13
CA GLN A 77 16.24 -1.71 -17.88
C GLN A 77 15.43 -1.12 -16.72
N PRO A 78 14.09 -0.95 -16.87
CA PRO A 78 13.24 -0.51 -15.78
C PRO A 78 13.29 -1.47 -14.59
N VAL A 79 13.46 -0.91 -13.39
CA VAL A 79 13.36 -1.62 -12.11
C VAL A 79 12.06 -1.21 -11.45
N TYR A 80 11.31 -2.16 -10.95
CA TYR A 80 9.98 -1.94 -10.40
C TYR A 80 9.95 -2.23 -8.89
N ALA A 81 9.09 -1.50 -8.20
CA ALA A 81 8.79 -1.83 -6.80
C ALA A 81 8.28 -3.28 -6.69
N ALA A 82 8.86 -4.04 -5.78
CA ALA A 82 8.49 -5.43 -5.56
C ALA A 82 7.08 -5.60 -4.96
N GLY A 83 6.52 -4.55 -4.39
CA GLY A 83 5.17 -4.50 -3.81
C GLY A 83 4.79 -3.08 -3.44
N SER A 84 3.60 -2.91 -2.90
CA SER A 84 3.12 -1.63 -2.38
C SER A 84 4.06 -1.11 -1.29
N ALA A 85 4.49 0.14 -1.39
CA ALA A 85 5.47 0.71 -0.48
C ALA A 85 5.49 2.24 -0.55
N THR A 86 6.20 2.85 0.39
CA THR A 86 6.56 4.27 0.35
C THR A 86 8.05 4.41 0.11
N VAL A 87 8.45 5.33 -0.76
CA VAL A 87 9.86 5.64 -1.00
C VAL A 87 10.42 6.35 0.23
N VAL A 88 11.40 5.73 0.88
CA VAL A 88 12.04 6.29 2.08
C VAL A 88 13.44 6.82 1.81
N PHE A 89 14.04 6.44 0.70
CA PHE A 89 15.32 6.98 0.23
C PHE A 89 15.40 6.91 -1.30
N ALA A 90 15.91 7.95 -1.92
CA ALA A 90 16.19 7.99 -3.35
C ALA A 90 17.37 8.94 -3.58
N GLY A 91 18.57 8.41 -3.87
CA GLY A 91 19.77 9.23 -4.00
C GLY A 91 21.06 8.41 -4.09
N LEU A 92 22.18 9.06 -3.86
CA LEU A 92 23.49 8.43 -3.84
C LEU A 92 23.84 7.97 -2.42
N LEU A 93 24.23 6.72 -2.28
CA LEU A 93 24.77 6.12 -1.07
C LEU A 93 26.15 5.52 -1.39
N ALA A 94 27.20 6.02 -0.76
CA ALA A 94 28.58 5.62 -1.04
C ALA A 94 28.93 5.63 -2.54
N GLY A 95 28.47 6.70 -3.25
CA GLY A 95 28.72 6.88 -4.69
C GLY A 95 27.86 6.05 -5.63
N ARG A 96 26.94 5.23 -5.13
CA ARG A 96 26.01 4.42 -5.93
C ARG A 96 24.59 4.92 -5.84
N PRO A 97 23.83 4.96 -6.94
CA PRO A 97 22.43 5.35 -6.89
C PRO A 97 21.60 4.21 -6.25
N VAL A 98 20.82 4.58 -5.24
CA VAL A 98 20.00 3.64 -4.44
C VAL A 98 18.59 4.17 -4.30
N VAL A 99 17.62 3.29 -4.39
CA VAL A 99 16.22 3.54 -3.99
C VAL A 99 15.85 2.56 -2.90
N SER A 100 15.31 3.07 -1.79
CA SER A 100 14.81 2.22 -0.69
C SER A 100 13.34 2.46 -0.46
N LEU A 101 12.61 1.39 -0.25
CA LEU A 101 11.17 1.35 -0.05
C LEU A 101 10.84 0.75 1.32
N ALA A 102 9.87 1.36 2.00
CA ALA A 102 9.24 0.78 3.20
C ALA A 102 7.89 0.18 2.83
N HIS A 103 7.73 -1.09 3.10
CA HIS A 103 6.49 -1.85 2.87
C HIS A 103 5.62 -1.92 4.13
N PRO A 104 4.31 -2.19 3.99
CA PRO A 104 3.47 -2.56 5.12
C PRO A 104 4.10 -3.69 5.94
N GLY A 105 3.92 -3.67 7.26
CA GLY A 105 4.51 -4.68 8.14
C GLY A 105 5.98 -4.45 8.50
N GLY A 106 6.58 -3.31 8.10
CA GLY A 106 7.94 -2.90 8.52
C GLY A 106 9.08 -3.47 7.68
N LEU A 107 8.77 -4.25 6.64
CA LEU A 107 9.78 -4.73 5.71
C LEU A 107 10.35 -3.57 4.88
N ARG A 108 11.63 -3.63 4.53
CA ARG A 108 12.29 -2.72 3.61
C ARG A 108 12.93 -3.46 2.46
N THR A 109 12.86 -2.88 1.27
CA THR A 109 13.63 -3.31 0.10
C THR A 109 14.51 -2.16 -0.37
N SER A 110 15.72 -2.47 -0.83
CA SER A 110 16.62 -1.51 -1.46
C SER A 110 17.10 -2.04 -2.80
N TYR A 111 17.21 -1.16 -3.76
CA TYR A 111 17.58 -1.44 -5.14
C TYR A 111 18.80 -0.63 -5.51
N GLU A 112 19.84 -1.31 -5.99
CA GLU A 112 21.08 -0.67 -6.44
C GLU A 112 21.77 -1.51 -7.53
N PRO A 113 22.44 -0.88 -8.51
CA PRO A 113 22.39 0.55 -8.79
C PRO A 113 21.07 0.88 -9.53
N VAL A 114 20.29 1.84 -9.02
CA VAL A 114 19.03 2.27 -9.65
C VAL A 114 18.93 3.80 -9.64
N VAL A 115 18.81 4.39 -10.82
CA VAL A 115 18.55 5.83 -10.94
C VAL A 115 17.06 6.07 -10.68
N ALA A 116 16.78 6.82 -9.61
CA ALA A 116 15.41 7.05 -9.16
C ALA A 116 14.57 7.84 -10.18
N GLN A 117 13.40 7.31 -10.54
CA GLN A 117 12.33 8.04 -11.25
C GLN A 117 11.26 8.54 -10.27
N VAL A 118 11.44 8.29 -8.99
CA VAL A 118 10.52 8.59 -7.90
C VAL A 118 11.19 9.49 -6.85
N ARG A 119 10.38 10.14 -6.02
CA ARG A 119 10.88 10.99 -4.92
C ARG A 119 10.53 10.38 -3.57
N VAL A 120 11.31 10.71 -2.56
CA VAL A 120 11.00 10.35 -1.16
C VAL A 120 9.61 10.83 -0.79
N GLY A 121 8.85 10.00 -0.10
CA GLY A 121 7.46 10.24 0.25
C GLY A 121 6.45 9.81 -0.82
N ASN A 122 6.88 9.55 -2.06
CA ASN A 122 5.97 9.02 -3.06
C ASN A 122 5.52 7.62 -2.67
N ALA A 123 4.24 7.38 -2.87
CA ALA A 123 3.69 6.04 -2.73
C ALA A 123 3.95 5.23 -4.00
N ALA A 124 4.54 4.07 -3.86
CA ALA A 124 4.64 3.05 -4.89
C ALA A 124 3.50 2.03 -4.66
N PHE A 125 2.31 2.38 -5.13
CA PHE A 125 1.09 1.65 -4.77
C PHE A 125 0.89 0.32 -5.49
N MET A 126 1.68 0.00 -6.48
CA MET A 126 1.45 -1.23 -7.25
C MET A 126 2.76 -1.89 -7.63
N ARG A 127 2.75 -3.22 -7.68
CA ARG A 127 3.75 -3.97 -8.41
C ARG A 127 3.88 -3.39 -9.81
N GLY A 128 5.04 -2.86 -10.14
CA GLY A 128 5.32 -2.36 -11.48
C GLY A 128 5.37 -0.87 -11.65
N VAL A 129 5.42 -0.07 -10.57
CA VAL A 129 5.86 1.32 -10.67
C VAL A 129 7.37 1.31 -10.90
N ALA A 130 7.84 1.97 -11.97
CA ALA A 130 9.27 2.15 -12.22
C ALA A 130 9.89 3.01 -11.11
N LEU A 131 11.06 2.60 -10.64
CA LEU A 131 11.82 3.26 -9.57
C LEU A 131 12.81 4.26 -10.14
#